data_d424c42bec3a6b84276c6521d2fa5ac7
#
_entry.id   d424c42bec3a6b84276c6521d2fa5ac7
#
_cell.length_a   1.000
_cell.length_b   1.000
_cell.length_c   1.000
_cell.angle_alpha   90.00
_cell.angle_beta   90.00
_cell.angle_gamma   90.00
#
_symmetry.space_group_name_H-M   'P 1'
#
loop_
_entity.id
_entity.type
_entity.pdbx_description
1 polymer ?
#
loop_
_entity_poly.entity_id
_entity_poly.type
_entity_poly.pdbx_seq_one_letter_code
_entity_poly.pdbx_strand_id
1 'polypeptide(L)'
;MMKYIIALVTIAILYSCNEKIDLIGDFKETAVVYGLLDHSDSMHYVKITRAFIGPGNALEIAQIEDSSYFDAVDATIEEIQGGSVVRTWTLKDTLIENKDTNGVFYAPFQKVYYFKTLPTTTSSSGAFGTVQTSPNEMMSSLNPDNQYRLKAVIN
;
A
#
# COMPACT_ATOMS: atom_id res chain seq x y z
N MET A 1 44.27 48.11 22.51
CA MET A 1 42.97 47.61 22.99
C MET A 1 42.02 47.26 21.84
N MET A 2 41.81 48.13 20.84
CA MET A 2 40.89 47.88 19.69
C MET A 2 41.21 46.62 18.88
N LYS A 3 42.47 46.23 18.70
CA LYS A 3 42.89 45.02 17.98
C LYS A 3 42.41 43.73 18.64
N TYR A 4 42.36 43.67 19.96
CA TYR A 4 41.91 42.48 20.71
C TYR A 4 40.38 42.35 20.72
N ILE A 5 39.65 43.49 20.66
CA ILE A 5 38.20 43.50 20.55
C ILE A 5 37.75 42.93 19.20
N ILE A 6 38.42 43.33 18.10
CA ILE A 6 38.15 42.80 16.76
C ILE A 6 38.40 41.31 16.69
N ALA A 7 39.53 40.81 17.27
CA ALA A 7 39.84 39.39 17.29
C ALA A 7 38.81 38.59 18.08
N LEU A 8 38.31 39.11 19.19
CA LEU A 8 37.29 38.44 20.02
C LEU A 8 35.92 38.37 19.34
N VAL A 9 35.53 39.42 18.62
CA VAL A 9 34.29 39.41 17.81
C VAL A 9 34.38 38.43 16.64
N THR A 10 35.54 38.33 15.97
CA THR A 10 35.73 37.38 14.86
C THR A 10 35.62 35.93 15.33
N ILE A 11 36.18 35.61 16.51
CA ILE A 11 36.08 34.26 17.12
C ILE A 11 34.61 33.94 17.51
N ALA A 12 33.86 34.91 18.04
CA ALA A 12 32.45 34.72 18.42
C ALA A 12 31.56 34.40 17.21
N ILE A 13 31.83 34.99 16.04
CA ILE A 13 31.09 34.78 14.80
C ILE A 13 31.33 33.34 14.26
N LEU A 14 32.54 32.79 14.45
CA LEU A 14 32.85 31.44 13.96
C LEU A 14 32.21 30.33 14.79
N TYR A 15 31.73 30.58 16.00
CA TYR A 15 31.02 29.61 16.83
C TYR A 15 29.49 29.57 16.59
N SER A 16 28.94 30.44 15.76
CA SER A 16 27.50 30.64 15.57
C SER A 16 26.81 29.63 14.62
N CYS A 17 27.55 28.72 13.99
CA CYS A 17 26.97 27.78 13.00
C CYS A 17 27.05 26.35 13.47
N ASN A 18 26.25 25.97 14.47
CA ASN A 18 26.05 24.55 14.79
C ASN A 18 24.55 24.26 15.08
N GLU A 19 23.68 24.74 14.21
CA GLU A 19 22.30 24.27 14.22
C GLU A 19 22.23 22.94 13.47
N LYS A 20 22.03 21.88 14.21
CA LYS A 20 21.55 20.62 13.63
C LYS A 20 20.11 20.81 13.23
N ILE A 21 19.89 21.12 11.96
CA ILE A 21 18.52 21.10 11.40
C ILE A 21 18.13 19.65 11.31
N ASP A 22 17.16 19.25 12.13
CA ASP A 22 16.54 17.96 11.99
C ASP A 22 15.63 18.01 10.76
N LEU A 23 16.11 17.43 9.64
CA LEU A 23 15.38 17.38 8.37
C LEU A 23 14.32 16.29 8.32
N ILE A 24 14.25 15.46 9.36
CA ILE A 24 13.32 14.35 9.45
C ILE A 24 12.20 14.75 10.41
N GLY A 25 11.01 14.98 9.87
CA GLY A 25 9.82 15.20 10.69
C GLY A 25 9.46 13.97 11.52
N ASP A 26 8.59 14.14 12.50
CA ASP A 26 8.07 13.05 13.30
C ASP A 26 7.51 11.95 12.40
N PHE A 27 7.92 10.70 12.64
CA PHE A 27 7.43 9.55 11.91
C PHE A 27 5.93 9.39 12.10
N LYS A 28 5.20 9.47 11.00
CA LYS A 28 3.78 9.12 10.96
C LYS A 28 3.61 7.92 10.06
N GLU A 29 3.16 6.83 10.64
CA GLU A 29 2.84 5.63 9.90
C GLU A 29 1.69 5.92 8.90
N THR A 30 1.96 5.73 7.63
CA THR A 30 1.01 6.02 6.56
C THR A 30 0.89 4.81 5.64
N ALA A 31 -0.32 4.35 5.42
CA ALA A 31 -0.57 3.29 4.47
C ALA A 31 -0.62 3.83 3.03
N VAL A 32 0.03 3.12 2.13
CA VAL A 32 -0.02 3.36 0.69
C VAL A 32 -0.73 2.19 0.05
N VAL A 33 -1.78 2.48 -0.72
CA VAL A 33 -2.63 1.46 -1.33
C VAL A 33 -2.57 1.57 -2.85
N TYR A 34 -2.35 0.43 -3.51
CA TYR A 34 -2.44 0.26 -4.96
C TYR A 34 -3.38 -0.88 -5.28
N GLY A 35 -4.32 -0.65 -6.17
CA GLY A 35 -5.23 -1.69 -6.65
C GLY A 35 -5.90 -1.26 -7.94
N LEU A 36 -6.17 -2.24 -8.77
CA LEU A 36 -6.98 -2.09 -9.97
C LEU A 36 -8.07 -3.15 -9.93
N LEU A 37 -9.30 -2.74 -10.16
CA LEU A 37 -10.44 -3.64 -10.31
C LEU A 37 -10.85 -3.66 -11.77
N ASP A 38 -10.75 -4.82 -12.40
CA ASP A 38 -11.22 -5.05 -13.76
C ASP A 38 -12.36 -6.07 -13.71
N HIS A 39 -13.54 -5.68 -14.18
CA HIS A 39 -14.72 -6.55 -14.15
C HIS A 39 -14.58 -7.78 -15.08
N SER A 40 -13.64 -7.76 -16.02
CA SER A 40 -13.34 -8.90 -16.91
C SER A 40 -12.43 -9.93 -16.25
N ASP A 41 -11.73 -9.57 -15.17
CA ASP A 41 -10.86 -10.46 -14.44
C ASP A 41 -11.61 -11.25 -13.36
N SER A 42 -11.07 -12.42 -13.04
CA SER A 42 -11.57 -13.26 -11.95
C SER A 42 -10.76 -13.15 -10.66
N MET A 43 -9.61 -12.49 -10.70
CA MET A 43 -8.73 -12.31 -9.55
C MET A 43 -8.25 -10.87 -9.48
N HIS A 44 -8.49 -10.24 -8.34
CA HIS A 44 -8.17 -8.84 -8.11
C HIS A 44 -7.14 -8.72 -7.00
N TYR A 45 -6.12 -7.91 -7.24
CA TYR A 45 -5.03 -7.70 -6.31
C TYR A 45 -5.01 -6.28 -5.78
N VAL A 46 -4.77 -6.17 -4.48
CA VAL A 46 -4.56 -4.89 -3.78
C VAL A 46 -3.24 -4.99 -3.04
N LYS A 47 -2.36 -4.03 -3.27
CA LYS A 47 -1.11 -3.91 -2.53
C LYS A 47 -1.29 -2.85 -1.44
N ILE A 48 -1.04 -3.21 -0.19
CA ILE A 48 -1.08 -2.32 0.96
C ILE A 48 0.31 -2.33 1.58
N THR A 49 0.98 -1.19 1.55
CA THR A 49 2.33 -1.03 2.07
C THR A 49 2.40 0.12 3.06
N ARG A 50 3.42 0.09 3.89
CA ARG A 50 3.77 1.18 4.80
C ARG A 50 4.67 2.18 4.07
N ALA A 51 4.35 3.46 4.15
CA ALA A 51 5.32 4.50 3.84
C ALA A 51 6.28 4.64 5.03
N PHE A 52 7.56 4.72 4.77
CA PHE A 52 8.57 4.88 5.82
C PHE A 52 9.31 6.21 5.65
N ILE A 53 9.60 6.84 6.78
CA ILE A 53 10.47 8.01 6.89
C ILE A 53 11.45 7.68 8.01
N GLY A 54 12.74 7.76 7.73
CA GLY A 54 13.77 7.46 8.74
C GLY A 54 15.13 8.00 8.32
N PRO A 55 16.09 8.07 9.27
CA PRO A 55 17.46 8.41 8.97
C PRO A 55 18.08 7.27 8.17
N GLY A 56 18.75 7.60 7.07
CA GLY A 56 19.47 6.63 6.26
C GLY A 56 19.10 6.64 4.79
N ASN A 57 19.55 5.62 4.07
CA ASN A 57 19.26 5.45 2.66
C ASN A 57 17.90 4.80 2.48
N ALA A 58 16.95 5.52 1.88
CA ALA A 58 15.60 5.03 1.64
C ALA A 58 15.57 3.73 0.79
N LEU A 59 16.57 3.53 -0.10
CA LEU A 59 16.66 2.32 -0.92
C LEU A 59 17.06 1.10 -0.09
N GLU A 60 17.92 1.27 0.92
CA GLU A 60 18.31 0.20 1.83
C GLU A 60 17.16 -0.18 2.76
N ILE A 61 16.43 0.82 3.26
CA ILE A 61 15.24 0.61 4.10
C ILE A 61 14.15 -0.11 3.30
N ALA A 62 13.95 0.25 2.02
CA ALA A 62 12.96 -0.40 1.14
C ALA A 62 13.25 -1.89 0.86
N GLN A 63 14.46 -2.36 1.11
CA GLN A 63 14.84 -3.77 0.97
C GLN A 63 14.50 -4.59 2.22
N ILE A 64 14.18 -3.94 3.32
CA ILE A 64 13.79 -4.59 4.57
C ILE A 64 12.27 -4.81 4.52
N GLU A 65 11.86 -6.07 4.56
CA GLU A 65 10.45 -6.46 4.44
C GLU A 65 9.58 -5.82 5.52
N ASP A 66 10.00 -5.89 6.78
CA ASP A 66 9.28 -5.35 7.94
C ASP A 66 9.09 -3.82 7.88
N SER A 67 9.95 -3.11 7.15
CA SER A 67 9.79 -1.66 6.97
C SER A 67 8.72 -1.31 5.94
N SER A 68 8.40 -2.23 5.04
CA SER A 68 7.52 -2.01 3.89
C SER A 68 6.11 -2.56 4.08
N TYR A 69 5.92 -3.54 4.98
CA TYR A 69 4.63 -4.18 5.19
C TYR A 69 4.15 -4.06 6.64
N PHE A 70 2.84 -4.10 6.81
CA PHE A 70 2.21 -4.20 8.12
C PHE A 70 2.13 -5.66 8.55
N ASP A 71 2.22 -5.91 9.86
CA ASP A 71 2.16 -7.26 10.43
C ASP A 71 0.81 -7.91 10.17
N ALA A 72 -0.27 -7.18 10.46
CA ALA A 72 -1.63 -7.63 10.23
C ALA A 72 -2.48 -6.52 9.61
N VAL A 73 -3.19 -6.87 8.54
CA VAL A 73 -4.17 -5.99 7.88
C VAL A 73 -5.42 -6.78 7.59
N ASP A 74 -6.53 -6.35 8.16
CA ASP A 74 -7.85 -6.84 7.81
C ASP A 74 -8.45 -5.93 6.74
N ALA A 75 -8.56 -6.43 5.51
CA ALA A 75 -9.01 -5.65 4.38
C ALA A 75 -10.26 -6.25 3.74
N THR A 76 -11.18 -5.37 3.34
CA THR A 76 -12.42 -5.73 2.62
C THR A 76 -12.67 -4.77 1.47
N ILE A 77 -13.25 -5.30 0.38
CA ILE A 77 -13.84 -4.50 -0.69
C ILE A 77 -15.36 -4.52 -0.54
N GLU A 78 -15.97 -3.36 -0.49
CA GLU A 78 -17.42 -3.19 -0.45
C GLU A 78 -17.92 -2.67 -1.80
N GLU A 79 -18.92 -3.32 -2.36
CA GLU A 79 -19.66 -2.85 -3.53
C GLU A 79 -20.84 -2.00 -3.05
N ILE A 80 -20.98 -0.82 -3.64
CA ILE A 80 -21.98 0.19 -3.25
C ILE A 80 -22.87 0.48 -4.44
N GLN A 81 -24.17 0.30 -4.24
CA GLN A 81 -25.21 0.64 -5.19
C GLN A 81 -26.26 1.55 -4.53
N GLY A 82 -26.53 2.69 -5.14
CA GLY A 82 -27.50 3.64 -4.58
C GLY A 82 -27.15 4.15 -3.18
N GLY A 83 -25.87 4.20 -2.82
CA GLY A 83 -25.40 4.63 -1.50
C GLY A 83 -25.41 3.55 -0.42
N SER A 84 -25.89 2.34 -0.73
CA SER A 84 -25.92 1.20 0.20
C SER A 84 -24.90 0.14 -0.19
N VAL A 85 -24.29 -0.51 0.80
CA VAL A 85 -23.41 -1.67 0.58
C VAL A 85 -24.27 -2.87 0.22
N VAL A 86 -24.08 -3.39 -1.00
CA VAL A 86 -24.83 -4.54 -1.52
C VAL A 86 -24.03 -5.83 -1.43
N ARG A 87 -22.69 -5.73 -1.33
CA ARG A 87 -21.79 -6.88 -1.23
C ARG A 87 -20.47 -6.50 -0.58
N THR A 88 -19.83 -7.49 0.04
CA THR A 88 -18.51 -7.34 0.66
C THR A 88 -17.66 -8.57 0.37
N TRP A 89 -16.41 -8.36 -0.04
CA TRP A 89 -15.38 -9.41 -0.16
C TRP A 89 -14.30 -9.16 0.87
N THR A 90 -13.96 -10.21 1.62
CA THR A 90 -12.79 -10.19 2.50
C THR A 90 -11.56 -10.54 1.69
N LEU A 91 -10.52 -9.73 1.78
CA LEU A 91 -9.26 -9.97 1.11
C LEU A 91 -8.43 -10.99 1.89
N LYS A 92 -7.76 -11.87 1.15
CA LYS A 92 -6.77 -12.82 1.68
C LYS A 92 -5.39 -12.34 1.28
N ASP A 93 -4.41 -12.47 2.14
CA ASP A 93 -3.02 -12.14 1.82
C ASP A 93 -2.32 -13.30 1.11
N THR A 94 -1.32 -12.97 0.33
CA THR A 94 -0.41 -13.92 -0.30
C THR A 94 0.94 -13.27 -0.58
N LEU A 95 1.98 -14.07 -0.70
CA LEU A 95 3.31 -13.63 -1.07
C LEU A 95 3.56 -13.94 -2.55
N ILE A 96 4.02 -12.95 -3.29
CA ILE A 96 4.54 -13.13 -4.65
C ILE A 96 6.05 -13.27 -4.54
N GLU A 97 6.52 -14.46 -4.92
CA GLU A 97 7.94 -14.82 -4.96
C GLU A 97 8.49 -14.66 -6.38
N ASN A 98 9.80 -14.87 -6.55
CA ASN A 98 10.50 -14.85 -7.85
C ASN A 98 10.36 -13.54 -8.63
N LYS A 99 10.37 -12.43 -7.93
CA LYS A 99 10.43 -11.11 -8.56
C LYS A 99 11.78 -10.90 -9.25
N ASP A 100 11.79 -10.02 -10.26
CA ASP A 100 13.04 -9.54 -10.85
C ASP A 100 13.85 -8.80 -9.75
N THR A 101 15.07 -9.27 -9.55
CA THR A 101 16.01 -8.74 -8.55
C THR A 101 16.93 -7.66 -9.12
N ASN A 102 16.82 -7.38 -10.44
CA ASN A 102 17.60 -6.36 -11.12
C ASN A 102 16.93 -4.99 -10.96
N GLY A 103 17.02 -4.39 -9.81
CA GLY A 103 16.42 -3.06 -9.61
C GLY A 103 16.73 -2.43 -8.27
N VAL A 104 16.41 -1.15 -8.19
CA VAL A 104 16.67 -0.32 -7.00
C VAL A 104 15.73 -0.69 -5.85
N PHE A 105 14.56 -1.26 -6.17
CA PHE A 105 13.54 -1.68 -5.21
C PHE A 105 13.49 -3.19 -5.08
N TYR A 106 14.62 -3.78 -4.77
CA TYR A 106 14.73 -5.20 -4.52
C TYR A 106 14.09 -5.54 -3.17
N ALA A 107 13.03 -6.33 -3.23
CA ALA A 107 12.50 -7.06 -2.09
C ALA A 107 12.28 -8.51 -2.53
N PRO A 108 12.75 -9.52 -1.77
CA PRO A 108 12.67 -10.93 -2.18
C PRO A 108 11.21 -11.40 -2.31
N PHE A 109 10.33 -10.83 -1.51
CA PHE A 109 8.90 -11.14 -1.50
C PHE A 109 8.08 -9.89 -1.69
N GLN A 110 6.87 -10.06 -2.23
CA GLN A 110 5.88 -9.01 -2.29
C GLN A 110 4.58 -9.50 -1.67
N LYS A 111 4.21 -8.94 -0.52
CA LYS A 111 2.91 -9.20 0.11
C LYS A 111 1.83 -8.44 -0.63
N VAL A 112 0.81 -9.15 -1.08
CA VAL A 112 -0.37 -8.59 -1.74
C VAL A 112 -1.62 -9.20 -1.15
N TYR A 113 -2.73 -8.47 -1.25
CA TYR A 113 -4.05 -8.93 -0.83
C TYR A 113 -4.88 -9.21 -2.07
N TYR A 114 -5.71 -10.24 -2.05
CA TYR A 114 -6.52 -10.61 -3.20
C TYR A 114 -7.91 -11.08 -2.80
N PHE A 115 -8.81 -10.97 -3.74
CA PHE A 115 -10.13 -11.62 -3.70
C PHE A 115 -10.50 -12.12 -5.09
N LYS A 116 -11.48 -13.02 -5.15
CA LYS A 116 -11.92 -13.65 -6.39
C LYS A 116 -13.35 -13.26 -6.71
N THR A 117 -13.60 -13.09 -8.00
CA THR A 117 -14.92 -12.86 -8.58
C THR A 117 -15.14 -13.78 -9.77
N LEU A 118 -16.34 -13.79 -10.33
CA LEU A 118 -16.57 -14.36 -11.65
C LEU A 118 -16.24 -13.28 -12.70
N PRO A 119 -15.52 -13.62 -13.79
CA PRO A 119 -15.30 -12.68 -14.86
C PRO A 119 -16.62 -12.34 -15.54
N THR A 120 -16.85 -11.08 -15.86
CA THR A 120 -17.99 -10.69 -16.69
C THR A 120 -17.66 -11.01 -18.15
N THR A 121 -18.08 -12.18 -18.62
CA THR A 121 -18.00 -12.51 -20.04
C THR A 121 -19.17 -11.82 -20.74
N THR A 122 -18.88 -10.93 -21.67
CA THR A 122 -19.83 -10.48 -22.70
C THR A 122 -20.02 -11.61 -23.71
N SER A 123 -20.68 -12.69 -23.36
CA SER A 123 -21.12 -13.69 -24.30
C SER A 123 -22.62 -13.52 -24.52
N SER A 124 -22.94 -13.09 -25.72
CA SER A 124 -24.24 -13.27 -26.31
C SER A 124 -24.64 -14.76 -26.23
N SER A 125 -25.77 -14.99 -25.60
CA SER A 125 -26.59 -16.22 -25.60
C SER A 125 -26.04 -17.49 -24.93
N GLY A 126 -26.69 -17.87 -23.86
CA GLY A 126 -27.01 -19.26 -23.52
C GLY A 126 -26.25 -19.87 -22.37
N ALA A 127 -26.99 -20.17 -21.33
CA ALA A 127 -26.70 -21.10 -20.24
C ALA A 127 -25.56 -20.70 -19.28
N PHE A 128 -25.92 -19.92 -18.30
CA PHE A 128 -25.16 -19.79 -17.06
C PHE A 128 -25.14 -21.13 -16.30
N GLY A 129 -24.04 -21.84 -16.42
CA GLY A 129 -23.70 -22.87 -15.46
C GLY A 129 -23.31 -22.19 -14.14
N THR A 130 -24.16 -22.29 -13.13
CA THR A 130 -23.80 -21.94 -11.76
C THR A 130 -22.69 -22.88 -11.30
N VAL A 131 -21.46 -22.40 -11.27
CA VAL A 131 -20.37 -23.11 -10.59
C VAL A 131 -20.64 -22.98 -9.09
N GLN A 132 -21.18 -24.03 -8.50
CA GLN A 132 -21.34 -24.14 -7.06
C GLN A 132 -19.96 -24.37 -6.44
N THR A 133 -19.38 -23.34 -5.91
CA THR A 133 -18.32 -23.45 -4.92
C THR A 133 -18.92 -23.18 -3.55
N SER A 134 -18.62 -24.01 -2.59
CA SER A 134 -19.01 -24.00 -1.14
C SER A 134 -20.08 -22.99 -0.70
N PRO A 135 -21.02 -23.33 0.17
CA PRO A 135 -22.22 -22.52 0.50
C PRO A 135 -21.97 -21.11 1.03
N ASN A 136 -20.75 -20.71 1.27
CA ASN A 136 -20.38 -19.42 1.90
C ASN A 136 -19.60 -18.43 1.01
N GLU A 137 -19.21 -18.79 -0.20
CA GLU A 137 -18.57 -17.85 -1.14
C GLU A 137 -19.38 -17.79 -2.42
N MET A 138 -20.41 -16.94 -2.44
CA MET A 138 -21.15 -16.66 -3.66
C MET A 138 -20.25 -15.82 -4.57
N MET A 139 -19.47 -16.48 -5.45
CA MET A 139 -18.70 -15.81 -6.48
C MET A 139 -19.64 -15.09 -7.44
N SER A 140 -19.54 -13.79 -7.50
CA SER A 140 -20.28 -12.94 -8.42
C SER A 140 -19.32 -12.02 -9.15
N SER A 141 -19.68 -11.63 -10.36
CA SER A 141 -18.89 -10.64 -11.13
C SER A 141 -18.98 -9.25 -10.51
N LEU A 142 -17.97 -8.43 -10.80
CA LEU A 142 -18.03 -7.00 -10.51
C LEU A 142 -19.04 -6.33 -11.47
N ASN A 143 -19.83 -5.42 -10.95
CA ASN A 143 -20.73 -4.60 -11.76
C ASN A 143 -20.03 -3.28 -12.11
N PRO A 144 -19.76 -2.98 -13.40
CA PRO A 144 -19.05 -1.75 -13.80
C PRO A 144 -19.81 -0.46 -13.45
N ASP A 145 -21.12 -0.54 -13.23
CA ASP A 145 -21.95 0.63 -12.89
C ASP A 145 -21.96 0.96 -11.39
N ASN A 146 -21.40 0.08 -10.56
CA ASN A 146 -21.36 0.26 -9.11
C ASN A 146 -20.04 0.91 -8.65
N GLN A 147 -20.08 1.48 -7.45
CA GLN A 147 -18.90 2.02 -6.79
C GLN A 147 -18.28 0.95 -5.88
N TYR A 148 -16.95 1.04 -5.72
CA TYR A 148 -16.20 0.12 -4.87
C TYR A 148 -15.41 0.90 -3.82
N ARG A 149 -15.42 0.41 -2.59
CA ARG A 149 -14.70 1.00 -1.47
C ARG A 149 -13.84 -0.03 -0.79
N LEU A 150 -12.54 0.26 -0.69
CA LEU A 150 -11.65 -0.49 0.17
C LEU A 150 -11.78 0.00 1.61
N LYS A 151 -11.90 -0.92 2.54
CA LYS A 151 -11.67 -0.72 3.97
C LYS A 151 -10.50 -1.56 4.41
N ALA A 152 -9.55 -0.96 5.11
CA ALA A 152 -8.43 -1.65 5.71
C ALA A 152 -8.28 -1.23 7.17
N VAL A 153 -8.18 -2.20 8.05
CA VAL A 153 -7.86 -2.02 9.46
C VAL A 153 -6.46 -2.57 9.67
N ILE A 154 -5.58 -1.73 10.17
CA ILE A 154 -4.19 -2.06 10.44
C ILE A 154 -4.07 -2.26 11.95
N ASN A 155 -3.58 -3.44 12.37
CA ASN A 155 -3.43 -3.85 13.76
C ASN A 155 -1.96 -3.92 14.15
#